data_32e719a654294fd73f703f7e389e559b
#
_entry.id   32e719a654294fd73f703f7e389e559b
#
_cell.length_a   1.000
_cell.length_b   1.000
_cell.length_c   1.000
_cell.angle_alpha   90.00
_cell.angle_beta   90.00
_cell.angle_gamma   90.00
#
_symmetry.space_group_name_H-M   'P 1'
#
loop_
_entity.id
_entity.type
_entity.pdbx_description
1 polymer ?
#
loop_
_entity_poly.entity_id
_entity_poly.type
_entity_poly.pdbx_seq_one_letter_code
_entity_poly.pdbx_strand_id
1 'polypeptide(L)'
;MGGGLMAEPNPEELVDLGVESYKAKDYIQAKKYFEKACGLNNGGGCGALGDLYDDGKSVEKNLIKAAQLYTKACELKEGVGCKRLWSLYYYGRGVEKNLIKAAQYASKACDLNNGSGCGVLGFLYGSGKGVEKNLIKAAYFYSKACDLNNGGGCGNLGVLYQKGEVVEKNLIKAAYLYSKACELKDGLGCKDLGTLYYNGKGVEKDLTKAAYLYSKACELKERLGCSALAVLYINGQGVEKNLTKADQYISKACKLGDQEACEVLKEK
;
A
#
# COMPACT_ATOMS: atom_id res chain seq x y z
N MET A 1 37.70 23.30 33.89
CA MET A 1 36.79 23.43 32.76
C MET A 1 36.63 22.04 32.14
N GLY A 2 35.67 21.27 32.64
CA GLY A 2 35.37 19.94 32.15
C GLY A 2 34.50 20.04 30.90
N GLY A 3 35.11 19.93 29.71
CA GLY A 3 34.39 19.68 28.47
C GLY A 3 33.83 18.28 28.52
N GLY A 4 32.57 18.12 28.93
CA GLY A 4 31.86 16.85 28.84
C GLY A 4 31.78 16.46 27.37
N LEU A 5 32.48 15.38 26.98
CA LEU A 5 32.28 14.71 25.69
C LEU A 5 30.81 14.33 25.63
N MET A 6 30.05 14.98 24.72
CA MET A 6 28.70 14.53 24.40
C MET A 6 28.78 13.12 23.86
N ALA A 7 28.01 12.19 24.44
CA ALA A 7 27.97 10.82 23.96
C ALA A 7 27.55 10.80 22.47
N GLU A 8 28.22 9.98 21.65
CA GLU A 8 27.83 9.80 20.25
C GLU A 8 26.40 9.23 20.21
N PRO A 9 25.54 9.70 19.24
CA PRO A 9 24.21 9.15 19.08
C PRO A 9 24.24 7.63 18.88
N ASN A 10 23.30 6.91 19.50
CA ASN A 10 23.13 5.50 19.24
C ASN A 10 22.53 5.27 17.83
N PRO A 11 22.52 4.03 17.29
CA PRO A 11 22.02 3.78 15.94
C PRO A 11 20.57 4.21 15.71
N GLU A 12 19.69 4.06 16.70
CA GLU A 12 18.28 4.50 16.62
C GLU A 12 18.18 6.02 16.52
N GLU A 13 18.93 6.74 17.34
CA GLU A 13 18.99 8.22 17.28
C GLU A 13 19.54 8.70 15.95
N LEU A 14 20.52 8.00 15.35
CA LEU A 14 21.03 8.31 14.03
C LEU A 14 19.97 8.15 12.95
N VAL A 15 19.16 7.10 13.03
CA VAL A 15 18.03 6.91 12.11
C VAL A 15 17.01 8.04 12.25
N ASP A 16 16.66 8.44 13.46
CA ASP A 16 15.73 9.55 13.72
C ASP A 16 16.25 10.86 13.15
N LEU A 17 17.53 11.18 13.37
CA LEU A 17 18.18 12.35 12.77
C LEU A 17 18.19 12.30 11.24
N GLY A 18 18.41 11.11 10.68
CA GLY A 18 18.36 10.90 9.23
C GLY A 18 16.95 11.12 8.67
N VAL A 19 15.92 10.64 9.37
CA VAL A 19 14.51 10.84 8.99
C VAL A 19 14.11 12.32 9.07
N GLU A 20 14.53 13.03 10.11
CA GLU A 20 14.30 14.48 10.22
C GLU A 20 14.97 15.24 9.07
N SER A 21 16.23 14.92 8.76
CA SER A 21 16.95 15.50 7.64
C SER A 21 16.27 15.22 6.30
N TYR A 22 15.77 13.99 6.13
CA TYR A 22 15.02 13.60 4.93
C TYR A 22 13.73 14.41 4.78
N LYS A 23 12.96 14.57 5.85
CA LYS A 23 11.74 15.41 5.86
C LYS A 23 12.04 16.87 5.54
N ALA A 24 13.18 17.38 5.99
CA ALA A 24 13.67 18.72 5.65
C ALA A 24 14.26 18.81 4.23
N LYS A 25 14.24 17.71 3.46
CA LYS A 25 14.84 17.59 2.11
C LYS A 25 16.35 17.76 2.09
N ASP A 26 17.02 17.69 3.24
CA ASP A 26 18.47 17.63 3.34
C ASP A 26 18.91 16.17 3.18
N TYR A 27 18.90 15.70 1.94
CA TYR A 27 19.22 14.31 1.62
C TYR A 27 20.70 13.97 1.80
N ILE A 28 21.58 14.97 1.71
CA ILE A 28 23.03 14.81 1.95
C ILE A 28 23.24 14.45 3.42
N GLN A 29 22.64 15.20 4.32
CA GLN A 29 22.74 14.93 5.76
C GLN A 29 22.02 13.64 6.14
N ALA A 30 20.83 13.39 5.56
CA ALA A 30 20.10 12.13 5.76
C ALA A 30 20.97 10.92 5.40
N LYS A 31 21.64 10.97 4.24
CA LYS A 31 22.55 9.91 3.80
C LYS A 31 23.65 9.64 4.82
N LYS A 32 24.31 10.68 5.34
CA LYS A 32 25.39 10.56 6.33
C LYS A 32 24.90 9.84 7.60
N TYR A 33 23.73 10.21 8.12
CA TYR A 33 23.14 9.58 9.29
C TYR A 33 22.77 8.11 9.02
N PHE A 34 22.15 7.80 7.88
CA PHE A 34 21.78 6.44 7.53
C PHE A 34 22.99 5.54 7.27
N GLU A 35 24.03 6.06 6.62
CA GLU A 35 25.32 5.34 6.44
C GLU A 35 25.93 4.95 7.79
N LYS A 36 25.97 5.89 8.73
CA LYS A 36 26.52 5.66 10.06
C LYS A 36 25.71 4.62 10.83
N ALA A 37 24.37 4.74 10.80
CA ALA A 37 23.47 3.77 11.42
C ALA A 37 23.62 2.37 10.81
N CYS A 38 23.63 2.28 9.48
CA CYS A 38 23.85 1.01 8.76
C CYS A 38 25.21 0.38 9.08
N GLY A 39 26.25 1.19 9.15
CA GLY A 39 27.59 0.74 9.56
C GLY A 39 27.62 0.16 10.97
N LEU A 40 26.71 0.60 11.83
CA LEU A 40 26.52 0.07 13.19
C LEU A 40 25.48 -1.08 13.23
N ASN A 41 25.19 -1.71 12.09
CA ASN A 41 24.26 -2.82 11.95
C ASN A 41 22.80 -2.50 12.38
N ASN A 42 22.37 -1.26 12.16
CA ASN A 42 20.96 -0.90 12.31
C ASN A 42 20.21 -1.16 10.98
N GLY A 43 19.27 -2.10 10.99
CA GLY A 43 18.52 -2.50 9.81
C GLY A 43 17.69 -1.37 9.22
N GLY A 44 17.09 -0.51 10.06
CA GLY A 44 16.34 0.66 9.63
C GLY A 44 17.22 1.66 8.88
N GLY A 45 18.46 1.89 9.35
CA GLY A 45 19.45 2.72 8.67
C GLY A 45 19.85 2.15 7.31
N CYS A 46 20.07 0.84 7.23
CA CYS A 46 20.39 0.16 5.96
C CYS A 46 19.22 0.26 4.96
N GLY A 47 18.00 0.04 5.42
CA GLY A 47 16.81 0.15 4.58
C GLY A 47 16.60 1.58 4.05
N ALA A 48 16.70 2.56 4.92
CA ALA A 48 16.59 3.98 4.54
C ALA A 48 17.68 4.41 3.56
N LEU A 49 18.91 3.95 3.76
CA LEU A 49 19.99 4.19 2.80
C LEU A 49 19.69 3.54 1.45
N GLY A 50 19.14 2.33 1.46
CA GLY A 50 18.66 1.65 0.25
C GLY A 50 17.62 2.45 -0.51
N ASP A 51 16.67 3.06 0.20
CA ASP A 51 15.65 3.93 -0.40
C ASP A 51 16.29 5.16 -1.09
N LEU A 52 17.33 5.76 -0.52
CA LEU A 52 18.04 6.87 -1.16
C LEU A 52 18.69 6.45 -2.50
N TYR A 53 19.26 5.25 -2.57
CA TYR A 53 19.82 4.72 -3.81
C TYR A 53 18.75 4.28 -4.82
N ASP A 54 17.62 3.77 -4.36
CA ASP A 54 16.47 3.41 -5.22
C ASP A 54 15.85 4.66 -5.85
N ASP A 55 15.70 5.73 -5.07
CA ASP A 55 15.10 6.99 -5.53
C ASP A 55 16.10 7.90 -6.26
N GLY A 56 17.40 7.69 -6.09
CA GLY A 56 18.45 8.60 -6.61
C GLY A 56 18.47 9.96 -5.88
N LYS A 57 18.24 9.95 -4.55
CA LYS A 57 18.28 11.17 -3.73
C LYS A 57 19.64 11.35 -3.06
N SER A 58 20.29 12.47 -3.31
CA SER A 58 21.69 12.82 -2.93
C SER A 58 22.76 11.86 -3.44
N VAL A 59 22.38 10.87 -4.20
CA VAL A 59 23.25 9.90 -4.85
C VAL A 59 22.69 9.59 -6.23
N GLU A 60 23.52 9.11 -7.14
CA GLU A 60 23.06 8.55 -8.39
C GLU A 60 22.22 7.28 -8.12
N LYS A 61 21.07 7.17 -8.79
CA LYS A 61 20.20 6.01 -8.67
C LYS A 61 20.97 4.74 -8.98
N ASN A 62 20.96 3.79 -8.03
CA ASN A 62 21.68 2.53 -8.14
C ASN A 62 20.87 1.40 -7.49
N LEU A 63 20.12 0.68 -8.33
CA LEU A 63 19.25 -0.40 -7.86
C LEU A 63 20.03 -1.62 -7.37
N ILE A 64 21.24 -1.86 -7.89
CA ILE A 64 22.10 -2.95 -7.42
C ILE A 64 22.53 -2.66 -5.99
N LYS A 65 22.96 -1.44 -5.71
CA LYS A 65 23.35 -1.04 -4.35
C LYS A 65 22.14 -0.99 -3.40
N ALA A 66 20.99 -0.54 -3.88
CA ALA A 66 19.74 -0.61 -3.10
C ALA A 66 19.42 -2.05 -2.71
N ALA A 67 19.50 -3.01 -3.64
CA ALA A 67 19.28 -4.43 -3.36
C ALA A 67 20.22 -4.98 -2.29
N GLN A 68 21.52 -4.62 -2.35
CA GLN A 68 22.50 -5.03 -1.35
C GLN A 68 22.16 -4.49 0.06
N LEU A 69 21.74 -3.22 0.13
CA LEU A 69 21.37 -2.58 1.39
C LEU A 69 20.05 -3.15 1.96
N TYR A 70 19.08 -3.42 1.12
CA TYR A 70 17.85 -4.09 1.54
C TYR A 70 18.12 -5.54 2.00
N THR A 71 19.06 -6.23 1.37
CA THR A 71 19.49 -7.56 1.80
C THR A 71 20.07 -7.49 3.23
N LYS A 72 20.97 -6.55 3.47
CA LYS A 72 21.53 -6.34 4.81
C LYS A 72 20.43 -5.98 5.83
N ALA A 73 19.51 -5.08 5.47
CA ALA A 73 18.37 -4.72 6.33
C ALA A 73 17.51 -5.96 6.67
N CYS A 74 17.19 -6.78 5.67
CA CYS A 74 16.40 -8.00 5.85
C CYS A 74 17.12 -9.02 6.75
N GLU A 75 18.42 -9.20 6.57
CA GLU A 75 19.24 -10.06 7.43
C GLU A 75 19.29 -9.56 8.88
N LEU A 76 19.22 -8.25 9.06
CA LEU A 76 19.10 -7.59 10.37
C LEU A 76 17.67 -7.60 10.92
N LYS A 77 16.77 -8.40 10.34
CA LYS A 77 15.36 -8.56 10.74
C LYS A 77 14.52 -7.28 10.58
N GLU A 78 14.88 -6.43 9.63
CA GLU A 78 14.07 -5.30 9.25
C GLU A 78 13.06 -5.70 8.17
N GLY A 79 11.79 -5.81 8.55
CA GLY A 79 10.72 -6.29 7.67
C GLY A 79 10.52 -5.44 6.41
N VAL A 80 10.77 -4.14 6.51
CA VAL A 80 10.69 -3.24 5.35
C VAL A 80 11.77 -3.58 4.32
N GLY A 81 12.98 -3.92 4.75
CA GLY A 81 14.06 -4.37 3.84
C GLY A 81 13.67 -5.64 3.09
N CYS A 82 13.12 -6.62 3.78
CA CYS A 82 12.60 -7.84 3.15
C CYS A 82 11.48 -7.54 2.15
N LYS A 83 10.55 -6.67 2.51
CA LYS A 83 9.47 -6.23 1.62
C LYS A 83 9.99 -5.51 0.38
N ARG A 84 11.02 -4.66 0.51
CA ARG A 84 11.65 -4.01 -0.65
C ARG A 84 12.27 -5.04 -1.59
N LEU A 85 12.97 -6.04 -1.07
CA LEU A 85 13.55 -7.12 -1.86
C LEU A 85 12.50 -7.91 -2.65
N TRP A 86 11.35 -8.20 -2.05
CA TRP A 86 10.25 -8.81 -2.80
C TRP A 86 9.97 -8.04 -4.09
N SER A 87 9.82 -6.74 -4.00
CA SER A 87 9.51 -5.89 -5.16
C SER A 87 10.61 -5.93 -6.22
N LEU A 88 11.88 -5.87 -5.81
CA LEU A 88 13.00 -5.92 -6.74
C LEU A 88 13.04 -7.26 -7.49
N TYR A 89 12.87 -8.39 -6.80
CA TYR A 89 12.87 -9.72 -7.43
C TYR A 89 11.61 -9.98 -8.26
N TYR A 90 10.47 -9.46 -7.84
CA TYR A 90 9.21 -9.63 -8.57
C TYR A 90 9.23 -8.93 -9.93
N TYR A 91 9.78 -7.72 -9.98
CA TYR A 91 9.85 -6.90 -11.20
C TYR A 91 11.18 -7.03 -11.95
N GLY A 92 12.19 -7.63 -11.38
CA GLY A 92 13.54 -7.71 -11.98
C GLY A 92 14.23 -6.33 -12.01
N ARG A 93 14.21 -5.61 -10.90
CA ARG A 93 14.81 -4.27 -10.78
C ARG A 93 16.10 -4.34 -9.96
N GLY A 94 17.25 -4.13 -10.60
CA GLY A 94 18.57 -4.22 -9.96
C GLY A 94 19.01 -5.64 -9.61
N VAL A 95 18.15 -6.61 -9.83
CA VAL A 95 18.39 -8.05 -9.68
C VAL A 95 17.68 -8.78 -10.82
N GLU A 96 18.09 -9.99 -11.13
CA GLU A 96 17.38 -10.84 -12.08
C GLU A 96 16.00 -11.20 -11.52
N LYS A 97 14.96 -11.07 -12.35
CA LYS A 97 13.59 -11.42 -11.96
C LYS A 97 13.50 -12.86 -11.47
N ASN A 98 12.99 -13.04 -10.26
CA ASN A 98 12.83 -14.36 -9.67
C ASN A 98 11.62 -14.39 -8.73
N LEU A 99 10.52 -14.97 -9.19
CA LEU A 99 9.25 -15.00 -8.45
C LEU A 99 9.35 -15.88 -7.19
N ILE A 100 10.18 -16.93 -7.21
CA ILE A 100 10.40 -17.81 -6.04
C ILE A 100 11.09 -17.02 -4.94
N LYS A 101 12.18 -16.30 -5.28
CA LYS A 101 12.85 -15.42 -4.32
C LYS A 101 11.95 -14.30 -3.83
N ALA A 102 11.14 -13.71 -4.72
CA ALA A 102 10.17 -12.70 -4.34
C ALA A 102 9.22 -13.24 -3.24
N ALA A 103 8.67 -14.43 -3.43
CA ALA A 103 7.79 -15.06 -2.44
C ALA A 103 8.52 -15.35 -1.11
N GLN A 104 9.78 -15.79 -1.16
CA GLN A 104 10.59 -16.03 0.04
C GLN A 104 10.80 -14.74 0.84
N TYR A 105 11.10 -13.62 0.18
CA TYR A 105 11.28 -12.34 0.86
C TYR A 105 9.95 -11.75 1.38
N ALA A 106 8.85 -11.93 0.66
CA ALA A 106 7.53 -11.59 1.17
C ALA A 106 7.19 -12.39 2.44
N SER A 107 7.50 -13.69 2.46
CA SER A 107 7.33 -14.54 3.64
C SER A 107 8.16 -14.04 4.82
N LYS A 108 9.45 -13.75 4.61
CA LYS A 108 10.31 -13.18 5.66
C LYS A 108 9.76 -11.86 6.21
N ALA A 109 9.28 -10.97 5.34
CA ALA A 109 8.68 -9.72 5.77
C ALA A 109 7.44 -9.98 6.63
N CYS A 110 6.58 -10.90 6.23
CA CYS A 110 5.39 -11.28 6.98
C CYS A 110 5.75 -11.89 8.35
N ASP A 111 6.76 -12.76 8.41
CA ASP A 111 7.25 -13.35 9.66
C ASP A 111 7.79 -12.29 10.63
N LEU A 112 8.27 -11.18 10.12
CA LEU A 112 8.70 -10.01 10.89
C LEU A 112 7.54 -9.03 11.17
N ASN A 113 6.30 -9.47 11.06
CA ASN A 113 5.09 -8.68 11.29
C ASN A 113 4.97 -7.43 10.41
N ASN A 114 5.54 -7.47 9.21
CA ASN A 114 5.29 -6.44 8.20
C ASN A 114 3.95 -6.71 7.52
N GLY A 115 2.93 -5.92 7.84
CA GLY A 115 1.57 -6.11 7.31
C GLY A 115 1.51 -6.05 5.77
N SER A 116 2.30 -5.19 5.17
CA SER A 116 2.43 -5.11 3.70
C SER A 116 3.03 -6.40 3.12
N GLY A 117 4.05 -6.96 3.78
CA GLY A 117 4.65 -8.25 3.40
C GLY A 117 3.64 -9.39 3.46
N CYS A 118 2.82 -9.44 4.52
CA CYS A 118 1.73 -10.42 4.63
C CYS A 118 0.69 -10.25 3.52
N GLY A 119 0.30 -9.01 3.22
CA GLY A 119 -0.65 -8.72 2.13
C GLY A 119 -0.13 -9.17 0.77
N VAL A 120 1.14 -8.91 0.49
CA VAL A 120 1.81 -9.38 -0.72
C VAL A 120 1.87 -10.91 -0.78
N LEU A 121 2.22 -11.56 0.32
CA LEU A 121 2.27 -13.03 0.38
C LEU A 121 0.87 -13.63 0.12
N GLY A 122 -0.18 -13.02 0.64
CA GLY A 122 -1.56 -13.38 0.32
C GLY A 122 -1.86 -13.27 -1.18
N PHE A 123 -1.43 -12.19 -1.80
CA PHE A 123 -1.55 -12.00 -3.26
C PHE A 123 -0.80 -13.08 -4.06
N LEU A 124 0.42 -13.41 -3.66
CA LEU A 124 1.21 -14.44 -4.34
C LEU A 124 0.55 -15.81 -4.28
N TYR A 125 0.04 -16.20 -3.10
CA TYR A 125 -0.74 -17.45 -2.98
C TYR A 125 -2.05 -17.40 -3.74
N GLY A 126 -2.74 -16.27 -3.76
CA GLY A 126 -3.99 -16.11 -4.51
C GLY A 126 -3.81 -16.21 -6.01
N SER A 127 -2.65 -15.75 -6.52
CA SER A 127 -2.34 -15.72 -7.95
C SER A 127 -1.47 -16.89 -8.44
N GLY A 128 -0.87 -17.67 -7.53
CA GLY A 128 0.07 -18.74 -7.89
C GLY A 128 1.38 -18.22 -8.49
N LYS A 129 1.88 -17.06 -8.01
CA LYS A 129 3.12 -16.46 -8.50
C LYS A 129 4.27 -16.72 -7.52
N GLY A 130 5.24 -17.52 -7.95
CA GLY A 130 6.39 -17.90 -7.14
C GLY A 130 6.08 -18.94 -6.05
N VAL A 131 4.82 -19.29 -5.88
CA VAL A 131 4.29 -20.33 -5.00
C VAL A 131 3.12 -21.01 -5.69
N GLU A 132 2.79 -22.24 -5.30
CA GLU A 132 1.58 -22.91 -5.77
C GLU A 132 0.33 -22.16 -5.30
N LYS A 133 -0.61 -21.94 -6.22
CA LYS A 133 -1.87 -21.25 -5.92
C LYS A 133 -2.61 -21.93 -4.76
N ASN A 134 -2.93 -21.16 -3.74
CA ASN A 134 -3.66 -21.65 -2.58
C ASN A 134 -4.49 -20.54 -1.95
N LEU A 135 -5.79 -20.54 -2.24
CA LEU A 135 -6.69 -19.48 -1.76
C LEU A 135 -6.93 -19.54 -0.24
N ILE A 136 -6.80 -20.71 0.37
CA ILE A 136 -6.89 -20.84 1.84
C ILE A 136 -5.72 -20.12 2.50
N LYS A 137 -4.50 -20.32 2.00
CA LYS A 137 -3.33 -19.56 2.45
C LYS A 137 -3.44 -18.07 2.14
N ALA A 138 -3.97 -17.71 0.97
CA ALA A 138 -4.21 -16.32 0.63
C ALA A 138 -5.12 -15.65 1.68
N ALA A 139 -6.24 -16.28 2.04
CA ALA A 139 -7.15 -15.78 3.07
C ALA A 139 -6.43 -15.63 4.43
N TYR A 140 -5.64 -16.61 4.81
CA TYR A 140 -4.86 -16.57 6.06
C TYR A 140 -3.91 -15.37 6.10
N PHE A 141 -3.13 -15.15 5.04
CA PHE A 141 -2.17 -14.04 4.99
C PHE A 141 -2.84 -12.68 4.85
N TYR A 142 -3.96 -12.58 4.14
CA TYR A 142 -4.76 -11.35 4.12
C TYR A 142 -5.33 -11.04 5.51
N SER A 143 -5.80 -12.04 6.24
CA SER A 143 -6.27 -11.87 7.61
C SER A 143 -5.15 -11.37 8.53
N LYS A 144 -3.97 -11.99 8.45
CA LYS A 144 -2.79 -11.54 9.20
C LYS A 144 -2.38 -10.11 8.83
N ALA A 145 -2.40 -9.77 7.53
CA ALA A 145 -2.13 -8.41 7.06
C ALA A 145 -3.14 -7.41 7.63
N CYS A 146 -4.42 -7.76 7.62
CA CYS A 146 -5.49 -6.93 8.18
C CYS A 146 -5.30 -6.70 9.68
N ASP A 147 -4.95 -7.73 10.44
CA ASP A 147 -4.65 -7.63 11.87
C ASP A 147 -3.43 -6.74 12.15
N LEU A 148 -2.51 -6.64 11.20
CA LEU A 148 -1.36 -5.73 11.23
C LEU A 148 -1.67 -4.35 10.60
N ASN A 149 -2.95 -3.99 10.50
CA ASN A 149 -3.42 -2.70 9.98
C ASN A 149 -3.02 -2.42 8.52
N ASN A 150 -2.91 -3.46 7.70
CA ASN A 150 -2.75 -3.32 6.26
C ASN A 150 -4.14 -3.27 5.60
N GLY A 151 -4.53 -2.10 5.11
CA GLY A 151 -5.84 -1.88 4.48
C GLY A 151 -6.09 -2.76 3.27
N GLY A 152 -5.06 -2.98 2.43
CA GLY A 152 -5.16 -3.89 1.28
C GLY A 152 -5.44 -5.33 1.69
N GLY A 153 -4.85 -5.80 2.80
CA GLY A 153 -5.16 -7.12 3.37
C GLY A 153 -6.62 -7.25 3.79
N CYS A 154 -7.12 -6.23 4.51
CA CYS A 154 -8.54 -6.18 4.90
C CYS A 154 -9.47 -6.20 3.67
N GLY A 155 -9.17 -5.37 2.67
CA GLY A 155 -9.97 -5.28 1.44
C GLY A 155 -9.97 -6.60 0.66
N ASN A 156 -8.82 -7.22 0.46
CA ASN A 156 -8.72 -8.50 -0.24
C ASN A 156 -9.42 -9.63 0.50
N LEU A 157 -9.34 -9.66 1.83
CA LEU A 157 -10.12 -10.61 2.62
C LEU A 157 -11.62 -10.38 2.45
N GLY A 158 -12.06 -9.12 2.44
CA GLY A 158 -13.44 -8.73 2.16
C GLY A 158 -13.93 -9.26 0.81
N VAL A 159 -13.10 -9.20 -0.22
CA VAL A 159 -13.40 -9.75 -1.56
C VAL A 159 -13.62 -11.27 -1.48
N LEU A 160 -12.79 -11.99 -0.75
CA LEU A 160 -12.96 -13.44 -0.59
C LEU A 160 -14.30 -13.80 0.11
N TYR A 161 -14.70 -13.05 1.13
CA TYR A 161 -16.00 -13.24 1.77
C TYR A 161 -17.18 -12.85 0.88
N GLN A 162 -17.02 -11.82 0.07
CA GLN A 162 -18.04 -11.38 -0.88
C GLN A 162 -18.27 -12.43 -1.98
N LYS A 163 -17.20 -13.04 -2.48
CA LYS A 163 -17.27 -14.06 -3.53
C LYS A 163 -17.70 -15.43 -3.01
N GLY A 164 -17.32 -15.78 -1.79
CA GLY A 164 -17.57 -17.10 -1.21
C GLY A 164 -16.78 -18.22 -1.88
N GLU A 165 -15.58 -17.94 -2.39
CA GLU A 165 -14.78 -18.95 -3.11
C GLU A 165 -14.03 -19.92 -2.20
N VAL A 166 -13.60 -19.48 -1.03
CA VAL A 166 -12.76 -20.24 -0.08
C VAL A 166 -13.37 -20.26 1.31
N VAL A 167 -14.00 -19.16 1.65
CA VAL A 167 -14.77 -18.98 2.88
C VAL A 167 -16.23 -18.89 2.50
N GLU A 168 -17.12 -19.30 3.38
CA GLU A 168 -18.56 -19.15 3.15
C GLU A 168 -18.89 -17.68 2.85
N LYS A 169 -19.68 -17.45 1.80
CA LYS A 169 -20.10 -16.10 1.40
C LYS A 169 -20.76 -15.38 2.56
N ASN A 170 -20.22 -14.24 2.92
CA ASN A 170 -20.73 -13.43 4.02
C ASN A 170 -20.57 -11.95 3.69
N LEU A 171 -21.66 -11.34 3.20
CA LEU A 171 -21.65 -9.92 2.80
C LEU A 171 -21.58 -8.96 3.99
N ILE A 172 -22.07 -9.36 5.16
CA ILE A 172 -21.97 -8.56 6.39
C ILE A 172 -20.49 -8.47 6.78
N LYS A 173 -19.77 -9.59 6.77
CA LYS A 173 -18.35 -9.64 7.07
C LYS A 173 -17.51 -8.90 6.00
N ALA A 174 -17.88 -9.01 4.72
CA ALA A 174 -17.26 -8.26 3.65
C ALA A 174 -17.40 -6.75 3.89
N ALA A 175 -18.60 -6.27 4.24
CA ALA A 175 -18.84 -4.86 4.57
C ALA A 175 -17.98 -4.39 5.76
N TYR A 176 -17.88 -5.19 6.80
CA TYR A 176 -17.03 -4.89 7.97
C TYR A 176 -15.55 -4.75 7.56
N LEU A 177 -15.04 -5.69 6.75
CA LEU A 177 -13.65 -5.68 6.28
C LEU A 177 -13.36 -4.51 5.34
N TYR A 178 -14.28 -4.18 4.45
CA TYR A 178 -14.16 -2.99 3.60
C TYR A 178 -14.19 -1.70 4.42
N SER A 179 -15.02 -1.63 5.46
CA SER A 179 -15.04 -0.50 6.39
C SER A 179 -13.67 -0.32 7.07
N LYS A 180 -13.11 -1.41 7.58
CA LYS A 180 -11.77 -1.39 8.18
C LYS A 180 -10.70 -0.98 7.16
N ALA A 181 -10.76 -1.51 5.94
CA ALA A 181 -9.85 -1.12 4.87
C ALA A 181 -9.95 0.38 4.56
N CYS A 182 -11.17 0.92 4.45
CA CYS A 182 -11.41 2.35 4.21
C CYS A 182 -10.87 3.23 5.34
N GLU A 183 -11.06 2.83 6.61
CA GLU A 183 -10.48 3.52 7.76
C GLU A 183 -8.94 3.55 7.72
N LEU A 184 -8.34 2.50 7.17
CA LEU A 184 -6.90 2.39 6.93
C LEU A 184 -6.45 3.07 5.63
N LYS A 185 -7.29 3.91 5.04
CA LYS A 185 -7.02 4.69 3.83
C LYS A 185 -6.78 3.84 2.58
N ASP A 186 -7.39 2.67 2.51
CA ASP A 186 -7.44 1.88 1.28
C ASP A 186 -8.61 2.36 0.41
N GLY A 187 -8.30 2.99 -0.72
CA GLY A 187 -9.31 3.57 -1.61
C GLY A 187 -10.25 2.52 -2.21
N LEU A 188 -9.74 1.32 -2.52
CA LEU A 188 -10.55 0.20 -3.00
C LEU A 188 -11.56 -0.25 -1.93
N GLY A 189 -11.13 -0.34 -0.67
CA GLY A 189 -12.02 -0.65 0.44
C GLY A 189 -13.17 0.35 0.58
N CYS A 190 -12.86 1.65 0.47
CA CYS A 190 -13.88 2.69 0.47
C CYS A 190 -14.87 2.55 -0.69
N LYS A 191 -14.36 2.32 -1.91
CA LYS A 191 -15.16 2.12 -3.12
C LYS A 191 -16.05 0.87 -3.00
N ASP A 192 -15.49 -0.25 -2.55
CA ASP A 192 -16.23 -1.51 -2.41
C ASP A 192 -17.34 -1.40 -1.34
N LEU A 193 -17.05 -0.75 -0.22
CA LEU A 193 -18.06 -0.46 0.80
C LEU A 193 -19.17 0.43 0.24
N GLY A 194 -18.79 1.49 -0.49
CA GLY A 194 -19.76 2.36 -1.18
C GLY A 194 -20.69 1.60 -2.12
N THR A 195 -20.15 0.63 -2.84
CA THR A 195 -20.91 -0.24 -3.75
C THR A 195 -21.89 -1.14 -2.99
N LEU A 196 -21.51 -1.66 -1.82
CA LEU A 196 -22.43 -2.40 -0.96
C LEU A 196 -23.59 -1.55 -0.48
N TYR A 197 -23.34 -0.31 -0.05
CA TYR A 197 -24.41 0.63 0.34
C TYR A 197 -25.28 1.07 -0.84
N TYR A 198 -24.69 1.26 -2.02
CA TYR A 198 -25.44 1.59 -3.23
C TYR A 198 -26.44 0.49 -3.61
N ASN A 199 -26.04 -0.76 -3.47
CA ASN A 199 -26.85 -1.93 -3.83
C ASN A 199 -27.70 -2.48 -2.69
N GLY A 200 -27.45 -2.06 -1.44
CA GLY A 200 -28.11 -2.68 -0.28
C GLY A 200 -27.73 -4.13 -0.06
N LYS A 201 -26.43 -4.46 -0.23
CA LYS A 201 -25.91 -5.82 -0.08
C LYS A 201 -25.04 -5.93 1.17
N GLY A 202 -25.45 -6.77 2.12
CA GLY A 202 -24.75 -6.91 3.42
C GLY A 202 -24.92 -5.72 4.36
N VAL A 203 -25.50 -4.64 3.88
CA VAL A 203 -25.86 -3.42 4.59
C VAL A 203 -27.17 -2.90 4.05
N GLU A 204 -27.90 -2.10 4.82
CA GLU A 204 -29.07 -1.40 4.33
C GLU A 204 -28.69 -0.40 3.24
N LYS A 205 -29.47 -0.35 2.14
CA LYS A 205 -29.23 0.57 1.03
C LYS A 205 -29.23 2.02 1.51
N ASP A 206 -28.16 2.73 1.24
CA ASP A 206 -28.00 4.13 1.61
C ASP A 206 -27.17 4.86 0.55
N LEU A 207 -27.85 5.57 -0.35
CA LEU A 207 -27.20 6.28 -1.45
C LEU A 207 -26.37 7.48 -0.98
N THR A 208 -26.76 8.14 0.11
CA THR A 208 -25.99 9.24 0.69
C THR A 208 -24.65 8.72 1.24
N LYS A 209 -24.69 7.58 1.91
CA LYS A 209 -23.48 6.94 2.42
C LYS A 209 -22.59 6.39 1.30
N ALA A 210 -23.21 5.85 0.24
CA ALA A 210 -22.47 5.44 -0.95
C ALA A 210 -21.72 6.62 -1.59
N ALA A 211 -22.38 7.77 -1.76
CA ALA A 211 -21.75 8.98 -2.28
C ALA A 211 -20.59 9.46 -1.42
N TYR A 212 -20.75 9.46 -0.10
CA TYR A 212 -19.68 9.81 0.85
C TYR A 212 -18.47 8.88 0.70
N LEU A 213 -18.69 7.57 0.62
CA LEU A 213 -17.63 6.57 0.48
C LEU A 213 -16.92 6.63 -0.86
N TYR A 214 -17.65 6.87 -1.95
CA TYR A 214 -17.04 7.10 -3.26
C TYR A 214 -16.21 8.39 -3.29
N SER A 215 -16.66 9.44 -2.58
CA SER A 215 -15.88 10.67 -2.40
C SER A 215 -14.56 10.38 -1.67
N LYS A 216 -14.61 9.61 -0.57
CA LYS A 216 -13.39 9.20 0.14
C LYS A 216 -12.46 8.37 -0.75
N ALA A 217 -13.00 7.42 -1.51
CA ALA A 217 -12.22 6.63 -2.45
C ALA A 217 -11.52 7.53 -3.49
N CYS A 218 -12.25 8.49 -4.04
CA CYS A 218 -11.72 9.46 -5.00
C CYS A 218 -10.60 10.33 -4.40
N GLU A 219 -10.76 10.80 -3.17
CA GLU A 219 -9.71 11.53 -2.45
C GLU A 219 -8.44 10.68 -2.24
N LEU A 220 -8.61 9.38 -2.05
CA LEU A 220 -7.53 8.40 -1.96
C LEU A 220 -7.00 7.94 -3.34
N LYS A 221 -7.34 8.67 -4.39
CA LYS A 221 -6.91 8.43 -5.78
C LYS A 221 -7.39 7.09 -6.37
N GLU A 222 -8.52 6.59 -5.88
CA GLU A 222 -9.19 5.44 -6.49
C GLU A 222 -10.07 5.93 -7.65
N ARG A 223 -9.61 5.69 -8.88
CA ARG A 223 -10.26 6.19 -10.09
C ARG A 223 -11.72 5.78 -10.23
N LEU A 224 -12.05 4.53 -9.87
CA LEU A 224 -13.42 4.01 -9.97
C LEU A 224 -14.34 4.65 -8.93
N GLY A 225 -13.81 5.07 -7.78
CA GLY A 225 -14.54 5.88 -6.80
C GLY A 225 -14.92 7.24 -7.37
N CYS A 226 -14.00 7.89 -8.08
CA CYS A 226 -14.28 9.15 -8.77
C CYS A 226 -15.37 8.99 -9.85
N SER A 227 -15.25 7.95 -10.67
CA SER A 227 -16.25 7.67 -11.73
C SER A 227 -17.61 7.33 -11.16
N ALA A 228 -17.68 6.52 -10.11
CA ALA A 228 -18.93 6.18 -9.44
C ALA A 228 -19.60 7.42 -8.83
N LEU A 229 -18.83 8.30 -8.20
CA LEU A 229 -19.34 9.55 -7.65
C LEU A 229 -19.90 10.47 -8.75
N ALA A 230 -19.22 10.56 -9.89
CA ALA A 230 -19.69 11.31 -11.04
C ALA A 230 -21.07 10.84 -11.51
N VAL A 231 -21.28 9.53 -11.59
CA VAL A 231 -22.59 8.93 -11.95
C VAL A 231 -23.68 9.36 -10.95
N LEU A 232 -23.38 9.37 -9.66
CA LEU A 232 -24.33 9.83 -8.65
C LEU A 232 -24.71 11.30 -8.83
N TYR A 233 -23.76 12.16 -9.18
CA TYR A 233 -24.06 13.58 -9.49
C TYR A 233 -24.86 13.78 -10.79
N ILE A 234 -24.62 12.94 -11.80
CA ILE A 234 -25.40 12.96 -13.06
C ILE A 234 -26.88 12.62 -12.77
N ASN A 235 -27.12 11.61 -11.94
CA ASN A 235 -28.44 11.06 -11.69
C ASN A 235 -29.16 11.68 -10.48
N GLY A 236 -28.46 12.48 -9.67
CA GLY A 236 -29.02 12.99 -8.42
C GLY A 236 -29.34 11.90 -7.41
N GLN A 237 -28.43 10.92 -7.28
CA GLN A 237 -28.58 9.77 -6.38
C GLN A 237 -27.71 9.94 -5.14
N GLY A 238 -28.33 10.09 -3.97
CA GLY A 238 -27.61 10.33 -2.70
C GLY A 238 -26.93 11.70 -2.60
N VAL A 239 -26.94 12.45 -3.67
CA VAL A 239 -26.46 13.84 -3.79
C VAL A 239 -27.41 14.61 -4.70
N GLU A 240 -27.44 15.92 -4.57
CA GLU A 240 -28.19 16.78 -5.50
C GLU A 240 -27.55 16.71 -6.91
N LYS A 241 -28.38 16.54 -7.94
CA LYS A 241 -27.91 16.50 -9.32
C LYS A 241 -27.08 17.75 -9.64
N ASN A 242 -25.85 17.51 -10.13
CA ASN A 242 -24.92 18.58 -10.46
C ASN A 242 -23.96 18.12 -11.57
N LEU A 243 -24.27 18.56 -12.82
CA LEU A 243 -23.46 18.15 -13.98
C LEU A 243 -22.06 18.78 -13.98
N THR A 244 -21.88 19.95 -13.37
CA THR A 244 -20.57 20.59 -13.24
C THR A 244 -19.66 19.77 -12.33
N LYS A 245 -20.17 19.34 -11.17
CA LYS A 245 -19.42 18.45 -10.27
C LYS A 245 -19.15 17.10 -10.92
N ALA A 246 -20.12 16.54 -11.64
CA ALA A 246 -19.94 15.29 -12.38
C ALA A 246 -18.75 15.40 -13.35
N ASP A 247 -18.66 16.48 -14.12
CA ASP A 247 -17.56 16.72 -15.05
C ASP A 247 -16.20 16.85 -14.35
N GLN A 248 -16.16 17.48 -13.18
CA GLN A 248 -14.95 17.57 -12.36
C GLN A 248 -14.46 16.18 -11.90
N TYR A 249 -15.36 15.31 -11.45
CA TYR A 249 -15.02 13.95 -11.03
C TYR A 249 -14.67 13.05 -12.21
N ILE A 250 -15.31 13.18 -13.35
CA ILE A 250 -14.93 12.49 -14.60
C ILE A 250 -13.51 12.91 -15.01
N SER A 251 -13.20 14.21 -14.98
CA SER A 251 -11.83 14.70 -15.26
C SER A 251 -10.81 14.12 -14.30
N LYS A 252 -11.14 14.07 -13.01
CA LYS A 252 -10.24 13.48 -11.99
C LYS A 252 -10.03 12.00 -12.23
N ALA A 253 -11.07 11.25 -12.53
CA ALA A 253 -10.98 9.82 -12.87
C ALA A 253 -10.10 9.60 -14.10
N CYS A 254 -10.27 10.39 -15.15
CA CYS A 254 -9.43 10.33 -16.35
C CYS A 254 -7.95 10.55 -16.02
N LYS A 255 -7.63 11.58 -15.23
CA LYS A 255 -6.25 11.86 -14.78
C LYS A 255 -5.66 10.72 -13.96
N LEU A 256 -6.49 9.94 -13.27
CA LEU A 256 -6.09 8.76 -12.52
C LEU A 256 -6.00 7.48 -13.38
N GLY A 257 -6.26 7.60 -14.69
CA GLY A 257 -6.11 6.51 -15.64
C GLY A 257 -7.38 5.73 -15.97
N ASP A 258 -8.56 6.27 -15.64
CA ASP A 258 -9.83 5.69 -16.08
C ASP A 258 -10.07 6.07 -17.55
N GLN A 259 -9.92 5.09 -18.45
CA GLN A 259 -10.03 5.30 -19.88
C GLN A 259 -11.45 5.65 -20.31
N GLU A 260 -12.48 5.05 -19.73
CA GLU A 260 -13.87 5.35 -20.02
C GLU A 260 -14.20 6.81 -19.67
N ALA A 261 -13.69 7.27 -18.53
CA ALA A 261 -13.82 8.68 -18.14
C ALA A 261 -13.13 9.62 -19.14
N CYS A 262 -11.94 9.24 -19.63
CA CYS A 262 -11.22 10.01 -20.65
C CYS A 262 -12.00 10.08 -21.98
N GLU A 263 -12.64 8.99 -22.39
CA GLU A 263 -13.46 8.93 -23.61
C GLU A 263 -14.68 9.86 -23.50
N VAL A 264 -15.37 9.84 -22.36
CA VAL A 264 -16.50 10.75 -22.10
C VAL A 264 -16.10 12.22 -22.25
N LEU A 265 -14.91 12.60 -21.81
CA LEU A 265 -14.40 13.98 -21.97
C LEU A 265 -14.09 14.34 -23.42
N LYS A 266 -13.71 13.38 -24.28
CA LYS A 266 -13.42 13.63 -25.69
C LYS A 266 -14.68 13.84 -26.52
N GLU A 267 -15.83 13.32 -26.08
CA GLU A 267 -17.10 13.44 -26.78
C GLU A 267 -17.81 14.79 -26.51
N LYS A 268 -17.27 15.61 -25.59
CA LYS A 268 -17.75 16.93 -25.24
C LYS A 268 -16.99 18.03 -25.97
#